data_6966c36c8a4fd92bf40f0bac9b867d12
#
_entry.id   6966c36c8a4fd92bf40f0bac9b867d12
#
_cell.length_a   1.000
_cell.length_b   1.000
_cell.length_c   1.000
_cell.angle_alpha   90.00
_cell.angle_beta   90.00
_cell.angle_gamma   90.00
#
_symmetry.space_group_name_H-M   'P 1'
#
loop_
_entity.id
_entity.type
_entity.pdbx_description
1 polymer ?
#
loop_
_entity_poly.entity_id
_entity_poly.type
_entity_poly.pdbx_seq_one_letter_code
_entity_poly.pdbx_strand_id
1 'polypeptide(L)'
;MNKDTLLNALNDYLLHIQLDPIGDITSKINAVEACRNYVAAIDGDVVNADWVKSNCIIILPAIDYQRKALKRKIDDAKIINDEEALSKARAENRNLQPFLNLLKPFRTFIS
;
A
#
# COMPACT_ATOMS: atom_id res chain seq x y z
N MET A 1 12.15 -5.60 2.39
CA MET A 1 10.83 -5.47 1.75
C MET A 1 10.93 -4.46 0.62
N ASN A 2 10.15 -4.61 -0.41
CA ASN A 2 10.27 -3.82 -1.64
C ASN A 2 9.85 -2.37 -1.41
N LYS A 3 10.78 -1.43 -1.61
CA LYS A 3 10.55 0.01 -1.44
C LYS A 3 9.50 0.55 -2.41
N ASP A 4 9.59 0.21 -3.69
CA ASP A 4 8.69 0.75 -4.71
C ASP A 4 7.25 0.31 -4.47
N THR A 5 7.05 -0.94 -4.06
CA THR A 5 5.72 -1.45 -3.73
C THR A 5 5.09 -0.65 -2.59
N LEU A 6 5.84 -0.40 -1.52
CA LEU A 6 5.35 0.37 -0.38
C LEU A 6 5.14 1.83 -0.75
N LEU A 7 6.07 2.42 -1.49
CA LEU A 7 5.97 3.82 -1.92
C LEU A 7 4.73 4.05 -2.79
N ASN A 8 4.46 3.15 -3.73
CA ASN A 8 3.27 3.22 -4.58
C ASN A 8 1.99 3.11 -3.75
N ALA A 9 1.95 2.19 -2.79
CA ALA A 9 0.80 2.02 -1.91
C ALA A 9 0.53 3.28 -1.08
N LEU A 10 1.59 3.88 -0.52
CA LEU A 10 1.47 5.12 0.28
C LEU A 10 1.03 6.30 -0.58
N ASN A 11 1.59 6.46 -1.78
CA ASN A 11 1.21 7.55 -2.69
C ASN A 11 -0.26 7.42 -3.12
N ASP A 12 -0.70 6.25 -3.51
CA ASP A 12 -2.06 6.01 -3.97
C ASP A 12 -3.06 6.22 -2.83
N TYR A 13 -2.73 5.74 -1.63
CA TYR A 13 -3.57 5.91 -0.45
C TYR A 13 -3.66 7.38 -0.04
N LEU A 14 -2.54 8.10 -0.05
CA LEU A 14 -2.49 9.53 0.25
C LEU A 14 -3.40 10.32 -0.68
N LEU A 15 -3.31 10.04 -1.99
CA LEU A 15 -4.18 10.68 -2.98
C LEU A 15 -5.65 10.38 -2.71
N HIS A 16 -5.97 9.14 -2.36
CA HIS A 16 -7.35 8.72 -2.04
C HIS A 16 -7.92 9.51 -0.87
N ILE A 17 -7.18 9.61 0.24
CA ILE A 17 -7.67 10.32 1.43
C ILE A 17 -7.74 11.84 1.24
N GLN A 18 -6.91 12.40 0.36
CA GLN A 18 -6.97 13.82 0.00
C GLN A 18 -8.16 14.16 -0.88
N LEU A 19 -8.56 13.24 -1.77
CA LEU A 19 -9.67 13.46 -2.70
C LEU A 19 -11.05 13.21 -2.09
N ASP A 20 -11.12 12.43 -1.01
CA ASP A 20 -12.37 12.07 -0.36
C ASP A 20 -12.27 12.33 1.16
N PRO A 21 -12.16 13.61 1.56
CA PRO A 21 -12.01 13.96 2.97
C PRO A 21 -13.34 13.78 3.73
N ILE A 22 -13.33 12.89 4.70
CA ILE A 22 -14.46 12.68 5.62
C ILE A 22 -13.99 13.10 7.02
N GLY A 23 -14.55 14.20 7.53
CA GLY A 23 -14.19 14.73 8.85
C GLY A 23 -12.80 15.35 8.89
N ASP A 24 -12.20 15.42 10.07
CA ASP A 24 -10.85 15.95 10.25
C ASP A 24 -9.81 14.86 9.98
N ILE A 25 -9.24 14.87 8.79
CA ILE A 25 -8.24 13.90 8.35
C ILE A 25 -6.83 14.49 8.28
N THR A 26 -6.64 15.72 8.74
CA THR A 26 -5.34 16.42 8.66
C THR A 26 -4.23 15.62 9.32
N SER A 27 -4.46 15.10 10.52
CA SER A 27 -3.49 14.27 11.24
C SER A 27 -3.15 12.99 10.47
N LYS A 28 -4.16 12.37 9.84
CA LYS A 28 -3.98 11.17 9.04
C LYS A 28 -3.15 11.45 7.79
N ILE A 29 -3.46 12.52 7.08
CA ILE A 29 -2.70 12.96 5.91
C ILE A 29 -1.24 13.20 6.28
N ASN A 30 -0.98 13.94 7.36
CA ASN A 30 0.36 14.25 7.83
C ASN A 30 1.14 12.98 8.17
N ALA A 31 0.49 12.01 8.83
CA ALA A 31 1.12 10.75 9.19
C ALA A 31 1.49 9.91 7.95
N VAL A 32 0.59 9.84 6.98
CA VAL A 32 0.85 9.12 5.71
C VAL A 32 1.95 9.80 4.91
N GLU A 33 1.94 11.14 4.84
CA GLU A 33 3.01 11.89 4.16
C GLU A 33 4.36 11.66 4.81
N ALA A 34 4.43 11.64 6.15
CA ALA A 34 5.67 11.39 6.87
C ALA A 34 6.23 9.99 6.54
N CYS A 35 5.38 8.96 6.51
CA CYS A 35 5.78 7.62 6.12
C CYS A 35 6.24 7.56 4.67
N ARG A 36 5.50 8.19 3.76
CA ARG A 36 5.87 8.27 2.35
C ARG A 36 7.23 8.93 2.16
N ASN A 37 7.47 10.06 2.81
CA ASN A 37 8.72 10.81 2.70
C ASN A 37 9.90 10.00 3.25
N TYR A 38 9.70 9.28 4.34
CA TYR A 38 10.70 8.38 4.89
C TYR A 38 11.10 7.31 3.88
N VAL A 39 10.12 6.63 3.30
CA VAL A 39 10.36 5.57 2.30
C VAL A 39 11.03 6.14 1.05
N ALA A 40 10.56 7.29 0.56
CA ALA A 40 11.12 7.93 -0.63
C ALA A 40 12.60 8.30 -0.45
N ALA A 41 13.01 8.62 0.77
CA ALA A 41 14.38 9.02 1.08
C ALA A 41 15.35 7.84 1.28
N ILE A 42 14.86 6.61 1.30
CA ILE A 42 15.70 5.42 1.49
C ILE A 42 16.61 5.23 0.26
N ASP A 43 17.91 5.06 0.52
CA ASP A 43 18.85 4.63 -0.50
C ASP A 43 18.69 3.13 -0.74
N GLY A 44 18.55 2.73 -2.02
CA GLY A 44 18.36 1.34 -2.38
C GLY A 44 16.88 0.96 -2.49
N ASP A 45 16.62 -0.35 -2.57
CA ASP A 45 15.31 -0.89 -2.94
C ASP A 45 14.60 -1.62 -1.80
N VAL A 46 15.14 -1.57 -0.58
CA VAL A 46 14.66 -2.37 0.55
C VAL A 46 14.25 -1.48 1.72
N VAL A 47 13.07 -1.75 2.27
CA VAL A 47 12.55 -1.11 3.48
C VAL A 47 12.75 -2.06 4.67
N ASN A 48 13.16 -1.50 5.80
CA ASN A 48 13.36 -2.27 7.03
C ASN A 48 12.03 -2.79 7.59
N ALA A 49 11.94 -4.10 7.82
CA ALA A 49 10.73 -4.74 8.31
C ALA A 49 10.31 -4.24 9.71
N ASP A 50 11.27 -3.94 10.58
CA ASP A 50 10.96 -3.43 11.91
C ASP A 50 10.32 -2.04 11.86
N TRP A 51 10.79 -1.20 10.95
CA TRP A 51 10.18 0.11 10.71
C TRP A 51 8.74 -0.05 10.20
N VAL A 52 8.49 -0.99 9.29
CA VAL A 52 7.14 -1.28 8.78
C VAL A 52 6.22 -1.71 9.91
N LYS A 53 6.68 -2.59 10.79
CA LYS A 53 5.91 -3.03 11.97
C LYS A 53 5.59 -1.86 12.90
N SER A 54 6.57 -1.00 13.15
CA SER A 54 6.41 0.16 14.04
C SER A 54 5.39 1.17 13.51
N ASN A 55 5.14 1.18 12.21
CA ASN A 55 4.20 2.10 11.56
C ASN A 55 2.98 1.35 10.98
N CYS A 56 2.65 0.19 11.53
CA CYS A 56 1.59 -0.68 11.01
C CYS A 56 0.22 -0.01 10.95
N ILE A 57 -0.11 0.87 11.91
CA ILE A 57 -1.39 1.59 11.95
C ILE A 57 -1.59 2.44 10.69
N ILE A 58 -0.50 3.00 10.15
CA ILE A 58 -0.53 3.84 8.95
C ILE A 58 -0.37 3.00 7.70
N ILE A 59 0.54 2.02 7.73
CA ILE A 59 0.92 1.25 6.54
C ILE A 59 -0.14 0.23 6.15
N LEU A 60 -0.76 -0.47 7.11
CA LEU A 60 -1.73 -1.53 6.80
C LEU A 60 -2.94 -1.02 6.01
N PRO A 61 -3.58 0.12 6.36
CA PRO A 61 -4.66 0.66 5.52
C PRO A 61 -4.22 0.98 4.09
N ALA A 62 -3.00 1.47 3.90
CA ALA A 62 -2.46 1.75 2.57
C ALA A 62 -2.25 0.47 1.75
N ILE A 63 -1.72 -0.58 2.38
CA ILE A 63 -1.54 -1.89 1.74
C ILE A 63 -2.90 -2.51 1.39
N ASP A 64 -3.88 -2.44 2.29
CA ASP A 64 -5.23 -2.95 2.03
C ASP A 64 -5.91 -2.20 0.88
N TYR A 65 -5.75 -0.88 0.82
CA TYR A 65 -6.25 -0.07 -0.27
C TYR A 65 -5.65 -0.53 -1.62
N GLN A 66 -4.34 -0.70 -1.66
CA GLN A 66 -3.63 -1.13 -2.86
C GLN A 66 -4.05 -2.54 -3.30
N ARG A 67 -4.22 -3.45 -2.33
CA ARG A 67 -4.69 -4.81 -2.62
C ARG A 67 -6.06 -4.82 -3.27
N LYS A 68 -6.99 -4.02 -2.77
CA LYS A 68 -8.34 -3.89 -3.34
C LYS A 68 -8.30 -3.29 -4.74
N ALA A 69 -7.46 -2.29 -4.96
CA ALA A 69 -7.29 -1.68 -6.28
C ALA A 69 -6.74 -2.68 -7.30
N LEU A 70 -5.75 -3.48 -6.90
CA LEU A 70 -5.16 -4.51 -7.76
C LEU A 70 -6.17 -5.63 -8.07
N LYS A 71 -6.99 -6.00 -7.11
CA LYS A 71 -8.06 -7.00 -7.34
C LYS A 71 -9.02 -6.52 -8.43
N ARG A 72 -9.42 -5.25 -8.40
CA ARG A 72 -10.27 -4.66 -9.43
C ARG A 72 -9.59 -4.69 -10.79
N LYS A 73 -8.30 -4.34 -10.86
CA LYS A 73 -7.52 -4.40 -12.10
C LYS A 73 -7.44 -5.80 -12.67
N ILE A 74 -7.27 -6.81 -11.81
CA ILE A 74 -7.24 -8.21 -12.21
C ILE A 74 -8.60 -8.63 -12.78
N ASP A 75 -9.69 -8.31 -12.09
CA ASP A 75 -11.04 -8.66 -12.52
C ASP A 75 -11.38 -7.99 -13.85
N ASP A 76 -11.07 -6.71 -14.01
CA ASP A 76 -11.30 -5.96 -15.25
C ASP A 76 -10.47 -6.54 -16.40
N ALA A 77 -9.21 -6.88 -16.18
CA ALA A 77 -8.34 -7.47 -17.20
C ALA A 77 -8.84 -8.83 -17.66
N LYS A 78 -9.43 -9.62 -16.75
CA LYS A 78 -10.05 -10.91 -17.12
C LYS A 78 -11.27 -10.72 -18.01
N ILE A 79 -12.10 -9.70 -17.72
CA ILE A 79 -13.31 -9.42 -18.49
C ILE A 79 -12.98 -9.06 -19.94
N ILE A 80 -11.93 -8.25 -20.16
CA ILE A 80 -11.53 -7.80 -21.50
C ILE A 80 -10.45 -8.68 -22.15
N ASN A 81 -10.02 -9.75 -21.47
CA ASN A 81 -8.97 -10.66 -21.93
C ASN A 81 -7.63 -9.96 -22.21
N ASP A 82 -7.29 -8.96 -21.41
CA ASP A 82 -6.00 -8.26 -21.49
C ASP A 82 -4.96 -9.01 -20.67
N GLU A 83 -4.23 -9.93 -21.32
CA GLU A 83 -3.24 -10.77 -20.65
C GLU A 83 -2.04 -9.99 -20.12
N GLU A 84 -1.64 -8.92 -20.81
CA GLU A 84 -0.52 -8.09 -20.37
C GLU A 84 -0.88 -7.34 -19.08
N ALA A 85 -2.05 -6.70 -19.04
CA ALA A 85 -2.53 -6.01 -17.83
C ALA A 85 -2.75 -7.00 -16.68
N LEU A 86 -3.26 -8.19 -16.96
CA LEU A 86 -3.48 -9.25 -15.98
C LEU A 86 -2.16 -9.72 -15.36
N SER A 87 -1.16 -9.98 -16.19
CA SER A 87 0.17 -10.41 -15.75
C SER A 87 0.83 -9.36 -14.86
N LYS A 88 0.77 -8.09 -15.29
CA LYS A 88 1.32 -6.96 -14.53
C LYS A 88 0.65 -6.79 -13.18
N ALA A 89 -0.67 -6.81 -13.13
CA ALA A 89 -1.43 -6.66 -11.90
C ALA A 89 -1.17 -7.83 -10.92
N ARG A 90 -1.05 -9.04 -11.43
CA ARG A 90 -0.70 -10.21 -10.61
C ARG A 90 0.70 -10.11 -10.02
N ALA A 91 1.67 -9.61 -10.81
CA ALA A 91 3.03 -9.39 -10.33
C ALA A 91 3.06 -8.35 -9.21
N GLU A 92 2.35 -7.23 -9.38
CA GLU A 92 2.22 -6.20 -8.34
C GLU A 92 1.56 -6.76 -7.08
N ASN A 93 0.52 -7.58 -7.24
CA ASN A 93 -0.17 -8.21 -6.11
C ASN A 93 0.74 -9.16 -5.33
N ARG A 94 1.59 -9.93 -6.04
CA ARG A 94 2.59 -10.79 -5.38
C ARG A 94 3.58 -9.97 -4.55
N ASN A 95 3.95 -8.77 -5.01
CA ASN A 95 4.87 -7.89 -4.29
C ASN A 95 4.26 -7.32 -3.00
N LEU A 96 2.93 -7.31 -2.87
CA LEU A 96 2.25 -6.93 -1.63
C LEU A 96 2.26 -8.04 -0.59
N GLN A 97 2.41 -9.29 -1.00
CA GLN A 97 2.28 -10.44 -0.10
C GLN A 97 3.23 -10.40 1.10
N PRO A 98 4.51 -10.02 0.96
CA PRO A 98 5.40 -9.88 2.12
C PRO A 98 4.87 -8.90 3.16
N PHE A 99 4.28 -7.78 2.73
CA PHE A 99 3.69 -6.80 3.63
C PHE A 99 2.46 -7.36 4.35
N LEU A 100 1.60 -8.04 3.62
CA LEU A 100 0.41 -8.67 4.19
C LEU A 100 0.78 -9.72 5.24
N ASN A 101 1.79 -10.54 4.96
CA ASN A 101 2.28 -11.56 5.89
C ASN A 101 2.89 -10.94 7.15
N LEU A 102 3.70 -9.88 6.97
CA LEU A 102 4.34 -9.19 8.09
C LEU A 102 3.33 -8.52 9.01
N LEU A 103 2.30 -7.89 8.42
CA LEU A 103 1.32 -7.08 9.14
C LEU A 103 0.12 -7.87 9.66
N LYS A 104 -0.02 -9.13 9.27
CA LYS A 104 -1.13 -9.99 9.67
C LYS A 104 -1.35 -10.03 11.20
N PRO A 105 -0.31 -10.18 12.05
CA PRO A 105 -0.51 -10.21 13.50
C PRO A 105 -1.05 -8.90 14.08
N PHE A 106 -0.86 -7.78 13.39
CA PHE A 106 -1.27 -6.45 13.85
C PHE A 106 -2.69 -6.07 13.42
N ARG A 107 -3.30 -6.85 12.55
CA ARG A 107 -4.63 -6.55 12.00
C ARG A 107 -5.70 -6.47 13.08
N THR A 108 -5.60 -7.28 14.11
CA THR A 108 -6.53 -7.31 15.25
C THR A 108 -6.53 -5.99 16.03
N PHE A 109 -5.39 -5.29 16.06
CA PHE A 109 -5.23 -4.04 16.79
C PHE A 109 -5.64 -2.81 15.98
N ILE A 110 -5.78 -2.95 14.67
CA ILE A 110 -6.03 -1.85 13.74
C ILE A 110 -7.50 -1.79 13.29
N SER A 111 -8.14 -2.93 13.23
CA SER A 111 -9.57 -3.03 12.89
C SER A 111 -10.50 -2.54 14.04
#